data_054691f47e07c7847f0cfbf513d55c50
#
_entry.id   054691f47e07c7847f0cfbf513d55c50
#
_cell.length_a   1.000
_cell.length_b   1.000
_cell.length_c   1.000
_cell.angle_alpha   90.00
_cell.angle_beta   90.00
_cell.angle_gamma   90.00
#
_symmetry.space_group_name_H-M   'P 1'
#
loop_
_entity.id
_entity.type
_entity.pdbx_description
1 polymer ?
#
loop_
_entity_poly.entity_id
_entity_poly.type
_entity_poly.pdbx_seq_one_letter_code
_entity_poly.pdbx_strand_id
1 'polypeptide(L)'
;MEKTLLILISLMLGLTAYVALLAGHDERGEDTYHEYHDSHHDEDDDRRGWLRRIASGSETEQYRYRGQDPAFGTYSNECGDCHMAYPPDMLAKESWRGLMANLEDHFGDNAELDAATAGEIGSFLERHAARTTGEARTSQHARITETRWFRAQHHEIPARMVKKNPGVKSFSRCEACHTRAAAGRFNEHDVRIPGYGYWDD
;
A
#
# COMPACT_ATOMS: atom_id res chain seq x y z
N MET A 1 -59.11 17.44 -20.21
CA MET A 1 -58.88 16.68 -21.44
C MET A 1 -57.65 17.15 -22.20
N GLU A 2 -57.28 18.42 -22.15
CA GLU A 2 -56.14 18.98 -22.89
C GLU A 2 -54.74 18.49 -22.40
N LYS A 3 -54.57 18.35 -21.10
CA LYS A 3 -53.27 17.91 -20.54
C LYS A 3 -52.94 16.43 -20.82
N THR A 4 -53.98 15.58 -20.95
CA THR A 4 -53.81 14.15 -21.25
C THR A 4 -53.44 13.92 -22.73
N LEU A 5 -53.94 14.78 -23.63
CA LEU A 5 -53.63 14.73 -25.04
C LEU A 5 -52.15 15.09 -25.33
N LEU A 6 -51.60 16.11 -24.63
CA LEU A 6 -50.22 16.54 -24.79
C LEU A 6 -49.21 15.47 -24.31
N ILE A 7 -49.53 14.73 -23.25
CA ILE A 7 -48.68 13.62 -22.74
C ILE A 7 -48.64 12.47 -23.74
N LEU A 8 -49.76 12.13 -24.38
CA LEU A 8 -49.82 11.05 -25.39
C LEU A 8 -49.05 11.41 -26.67
N ILE A 9 -49.09 12.67 -27.10
CA ILE A 9 -48.34 13.15 -28.27
C ILE A 9 -46.82 13.14 -27.98
N SER A 10 -46.40 13.53 -26.77
CA SER A 10 -44.99 13.48 -26.38
C SER A 10 -44.41 12.04 -26.30
N LEU A 11 -45.23 11.10 -25.84
CA LEU A 11 -44.85 9.67 -25.79
C LEU A 11 -44.76 9.03 -27.21
N MET A 12 -45.63 9.42 -28.14
CA MET A 12 -45.60 8.93 -29.51
C MET A 12 -44.42 9.47 -30.32
N LEU A 13 -43.99 10.70 -30.11
CA LEU A 13 -42.83 11.33 -30.74
C LEU A 13 -41.51 10.71 -30.21
N GLY A 14 -41.44 10.36 -28.90
CA GLY A 14 -40.31 9.68 -28.33
C GLY A 14 -40.11 8.26 -28.86
N LEU A 15 -41.21 7.55 -29.12
CA LEU A 15 -41.14 6.14 -29.64
C LEU A 15 -40.71 6.09 -31.10
N THR A 16 -41.08 7.06 -31.93
CA THR A 16 -40.64 7.11 -33.35
C THR A 16 -39.15 7.44 -33.50
N ALA A 17 -38.57 8.27 -32.62
CA ALA A 17 -37.13 8.57 -32.60
C ALA A 17 -36.31 7.34 -32.18
N TYR A 18 -36.84 6.53 -31.26
CA TYR A 18 -36.16 5.29 -30.82
C TYR A 18 -36.13 4.18 -31.87
N VAL A 19 -37.21 4.01 -32.64
CA VAL A 19 -37.29 3.02 -33.74
C VAL A 19 -36.38 3.42 -34.91
N ALA A 20 -36.21 4.72 -35.20
CA ALA A 20 -35.32 5.18 -36.26
C ALA A 20 -33.83 4.95 -35.94
N LEU A 21 -33.48 4.84 -34.65
CA LEU A 21 -32.08 4.57 -34.25
C LEU A 21 -31.69 3.08 -34.38
N LEU A 22 -32.66 2.17 -34.47
CA LEU A 22 -32.43 0.74 -34.59
C LEU A 22 -32.47 0.20 -36.04
N ALA A 23 -32.80 1.02 -37.03
CA ALA A 23 -32.96 0.62 -38.42
C ALA A 23 -31.84 1.04 -39.38
N GLY A 24 -30.73 1.55 -38.86
CA GLY A 24 -29.64 2.14 -39.64
C GLY A 24 -28.30 1.44 -39.50
N HIS A 25 -28.21 0.10 -39.68
CA HIS A 25 -26.93 -0.55 -39.93
C HIS A 25 -27.15 -1.83 -40.71
N ASP A 26 -27.20 -1.72 -42.01
CA ASP A 26 -26.79 -2.76 -42.94
C ASP A 26 -26.36 -2.12 -44.25
N GLU A 27 -25.07 -2.07 -44.53
CA GLU A 27 -24.48 -2.22 -45.87
C GLU A 27 -22.94 -2.24 -45.79
N ARG A 28 -22.40 -3.41 -46.04
CA ARG A 28 -21.21 -3.71 -46.86
C ARG A 28 -20.03 -2.73 -46.90
N GLY A 29 -18.89 -3.20 -46.41
CA GLY A 29 -17.57 -2.66 -46.69
C GLY A 29 -16.48 -3.65 -46.30
N GLU A 30 -16.09 -4.46 -47.29
CA GLU A 30 -14.77 -5.06 -47.57
C GLU A 30 -13.74 -5.25 -46.46
N ASP A 31 -13.33 -6.51 -46.36
CA ASP A 31 -12.19 -7.07 -45.63
C ASP A 31 -10.93 -6.22 -45.71
N THR A 32 -10.61 -5.51 -44.65
CA THR A 32 -9.23 -5.18 -44.28
C THR A 32 -9.01 -5.78 -42.91
N TYR A 33 -8.32 -6.93 -42.89
CA TYR A 33 -7.71 -7.48 -41.71
C TYR A 33 -6.69 -6.45 -41.17
N HIS A 34 -7.16 -5.52 -40.35
CA HIS A 34 -6.29 -4.84 -39.43
C HIS A 34 -6.03 -5.81 -38.29
N GLU A 35 -4.84 -6.35 -38.33
CA GLU A 35 -4.16 -7.03 -37.25
C GLU A 35 -4.31 -6.16 -35.99
N TYR A 36 -5.31 -6.52 -35.14
CA TYR A 36 -5.45 -5.94 -33.82
C TYR A 36 -4.28 -6.50 -33.01
N HIS A 37 -3.18 -5.76 -33.01
CA HIS A 37 -2.15 -5.92 -32.02
C HIS A 37 -2.83 -5.74 -30.67
N ASP A 38 -2.97 -6.86 -29.98
CA ASP A 38 -3.45 -7.00 -28.63
C ASP A 38 -2.54 -6.13 -27.70
N SER A 39 -2.99 -4.91 -27.41
CA SER A 39 -2.30 -3.98 -26.53
C SER A 39 -2.58 -4.25 -25.06
N HIS A 40 -2.85 -5.51 -24.69
CA HIS A 40 -3.04 -5.91 -23.29
C HIS A 40 -1.73 -6.16 -22.51
N HIS A 41 -0.57 -5.88 -23.12
CA HIS A 41 0.72 -6.15 -22.47
C HIS A 41 1.25 -5.00 -21.59
N ASP A 42 0.70 -3.78 -21.68
CA ASP A 42 1.35 -2.62 -21.06
C ASP A 42 0.90 -2.36 -19.61
N GLU A 43 -0.31 -2.77 -19.21
CA GLU A 43 -0.80 -2.53 -17.85
C GLU A 43 -0.22 -3.50 -16.81
N ASP A 44 0.10 -4.73 -17.20
CA ASP A 44 0.70 -5.73 -16.32
C ASP A 44 2.20 -5.51 -16.12
N ASP A 45 2.90 -4.98 -17.12
CA ASP A 45 4.31 -4.62 -17.02
C ASP A 45 4.52 -3.37 -16.17
N ASP A 46 3.61 -2.39 -16.21
CA ASP A 46 3.64 -1.23 -15.33
C ASP A 46 3.38 -1.63 -13.86
N ARG A 47 2.48 -2.58 -13.62
CA ARG A 47 2.25 -3.12 -12.26
C ARG A 47 3.46 -3.89 -11.72
N ARG A 48 4.10 -4.72 -12.53
CA ARG A 48 5.33 -5.44 -12.16
C ARG A 48 6.53 -4.51 -12.04
N GLY A 49 6.64 -3.53 -12.91
CA GLY A 49 7.66 -2.49 -12.87
C GLY A 49 7.53 -1.59 -11.64
N TRP A 50 6.30 -1.30 -11.22
CA TRP A 50 5.99 -0.55 -9.99
C TRP A 50 6.32 -1.38 -8.74
N LEU A 51 5.89 -2.65 -8.68
CA LEU A 51 6.21 -3.57 -7.58
C LEU A 51 7.71 -3.80 -7.48
N ARG A 52 8.40 -3.99 -8.61
CA ARG A 52 9.85 -4.16 -8.66
C ARG A 52 10.60 -2.90 -8.21
N ARG A 53 10.12 -1.70 -8.52
CA ARG A 53 10.69 -0.42 -8.03
C ARG A 53 10.47 -0.21 -6.54
N ILE A 54 9.35 -0.69 -5.98
CA ILE A 54 9.10 -0.68 -4.54
C ILE A 54 10.00 -1.70 -3.84
N ALA A 55 10.20 -2.88 -4.41
CA ALA A 55 11.05 -3.93 -3.86
C ALA A 55 12.55 -3.61 -3.97
N SER A 56 12.99 -3.02 -5.09
CA SER A 56 14.42 -2.74 -5.36
C SER A 56 14.91 -1.40 -4.78
N GLY A 57 13.99 -0.47 -4.43
CA GLY A 57 14.36 0.82 -3.83
C GLY A 57 14.86 0.71 -2.38
N SER A 58 14.77 -0.46 -1.77
CA SER A 58 14.88 -0.59 -0.33
C SER A 58 16.29 -0.78 0.25
N GLU A 59 17.21 -1.41 -0.46
CA GLU A 59 18.49 -1.78 0.18
C GLU A 59 19.46 -0.63 0.41
N THR A 60 19.43 0.41 -0.44
CA THR A 60 20.33 1.55 -0.33
C THR A 60 19.70 2.79 0.30
N GLU A 61 18.36 2.92 0.25
CA GLU A 61 17.66 4.10 0.78
C GLU A 61 17.42 4.05 2.29
N GLN A 62 17.21 2.88 2.87
CA GLN A 62 16.95 2.72 4.31
C GLN A 62 18.15 3.07 5.19
N TYR A 63 19.37 2.95 4.67
CA TYR A 63 20.57 3.42 5.37
C TYR A 63 20.89 4.90 5.16
N ARG A 64 20.20 5.55 4.21
CA ARG A 64 20.51 6.92 3.80
C ARG A 64 20.37 7.93 4.91
N TYR A 65 19.46 7.74 5.86
CA TYR A 65 19.27 8.65 6.99
C TYR A 65 20.03 8.24 8.26
N ARG A 66 20.52 7.02 8.35
CA ARG A 66 21.19 6.46 9.52
C ARG A 66 22.52 7.16 9.89
N GLY A 67 23.05 7.99 9.05
CA GLY A 67 24.23 8.82 9.31
C GLY A 67 24.09 10.25 8.82
N GLN A 68 22.92 10.61 8.29
CA GLN A 68 22.68 11.88 7.62
C GLN A 68 21.61 12.73 8.33
N ASP A 69 20.69 12.13 9.08
CA ASP A 69 19.69 12.85 9.87
C ASP A 69 19.96 12.64 11.36
N PRO A 70 20.31 13.71 12.10
CA PRO A 70 20.63 13.62 13.53
C PRO A 70 19.46 13.06 14.36
N ALA A 71 18.22 13.30 13.95
CA ALA A 71 17.02 12.81 14.64
C ALA A 71 16.84 11.28 14.53
N PHE A 72 17.59 10.59 13.63
CA PHE A 72 17.53 9.13 13.54
C PHE A 72 17.92 8.44 14.85
N GLY A 73 18.93 8.97 15.56
CA GLY A 73 19.36 8.41 16.84
C GLY A 73 18.25 8.48 17.89
N THR A 74 17.62 9.63 18.04
CA THR A 74 16.48 9.86 18.94
C THR A 74 15.32 8.92 18.57
N TYR A 75 14.93 8.90 17.30
CA TYR A 75 13.88 8.00 16.79
C TYR A 75 14.18 6.53 17.09
N SER A 76 15.40 6.08 16.79
CA SER A 76 15.81 4.68 16.95
C SER A 76 15.82 4.25 18.41
N ASN A 77 16.18 5.13 19.34
CA ASN A 77 16.20 4.85 20.76
C ASN A 77 14.77 4.80 21.31
N GLU A 78 14.02 5.88 21.17
CA GLU A 78 12.68 6.00 21.77
C GLU A 78 11.68 4.97 21.22
N CYS A 79 11.64 4.82 19.89
CA CYS A 79 10.73 3.87 19.26
C CYS A 79 11.28 2.44 19.23
N GLY A 80 12.56 2.26 19.46
CA GLY A 80 13.26 0.97 19.46
C GLY A 80 13.21 0.19 20.76
N ASP A 81 12.79 0.80 21.85
CA ASP A 81 12.82 0.18 23.19
C ASP A 81 11.85 -1.00 23.36
N CYS A 82 10.70 -0.97 22.70
CA CYS A 82 9.68 -2.04 22.79
C CYS A 82 9.67 -2.97 21.59
N HIS A 83 9.94 -2.46 20.41
CA HIS A 83 10.05 -3.21 19.14
C HIS A 83 11.07 -2.51 18.23
N MET A 84 11.45 -3.13 17.13
CA MET A 84 12.35 -2.45 16.19
C MET A 84 11.76 -1.11 15.73
N ALA A 85 12.59 -0.07 15.64
CA ALA A 85 12.23 1.19 15.02
C ALA A 85 12.00 0.93 13.51
N TYR A 86 10.73 1.02 13.06
CA TYR A 86 10.38 0.69 11.68
C TYR A 86 10.92 1.74 10.70
N PRO A 87 11.36 1.35 9.50
CA PRO A 87 11.72 2.32 8.47
C PRO A 87 10.58 3.31 8.19
N PRO A 88 10.85 4.62 8.20
CA PRO A 88 9.83 5.64 7.99
C PRO A 88 9.05 5.50 6.69
N ASP A 89 9.67 4.99 5.63
CA ASP A 89 9.05 4.78 4.33
C ASP A 89 8.06 3.60 4.28
N MET A 90 7.88 2.88 5.38
CA MET A 90 6.83 1.86 5.50
C MET A 90 5.43 2.44 5.63
N LEU A 91 5.29 3.69 6.04
CA LEU A 91 4.00 4.37 6.13
C LEU A 91 3.99 5.69 5.37
N ALA A 92 2.81 6.11 4.94
CA ALA A 92 2.58 7.44 4.41
C ALA A 92 2.70 8.49 5.53
N LYS A 93 3.01 9.72 5.13
CA LYS A 93 3.18 10.87 6.02
C LYS A 93 1.98 11.10 6.94
N GLU A 94 0.78 10.96 6.41
CA GLU A 94 -0.48 11.14 7.14
C GLU A 94 -0.64 10.09 8.25
N SER A 95 -0.24 8.85 7.98
CA SER A 95 -0.28 7.77 8.97
C SER A 95 0.69 8.02 10.12
N TRP A 96 1.90 8.49 9.81
CA TRP A 96 2.87 8.89 10.85
C TRP A 96 2.36 10.03 11.71
N ARG A 97 1.75 11.06 11.09
CA ARG A 97 1.14 12.16 11.85
C ARG A 97 0.06 11.67 12.81
N GLY A 98 -0.83 10.81 12.32
CA GLY A 98 -1.88 10.22 13.15
C GLY A 98 -1.33 9.42 14.32
N LEU A 99 -0.27 8.64 14.07
CA LEU A 99 0.41 7.86 15.10
C LEU A 99 1.07 8.77 16.16
N MET A 100 1.83 9.76 15.72
CA MET A 100 2.50 10.71 16.62
C MET A 100 1.55 11.60 17.42
N ALA A 101 0.33 11.80 16.91
CA ALA A 101 -0.71 12.56 17.63
C ALA A 101 -1.45 11.74 18.71
N ASN A 102 -1.22 10.42 18.80
CA ASN A 102 -1.94 9.52 19.70
C ASN A 102 -0.99 8.51 20.37
N LEU A 103 0.17 8.97 20.82
CA LEU A 103 1.15 8.11 21.49
C LEU A 103 0.68 7.61 22.86
N GLU A 104 -0.25 8.32 23.50
CA GLU A 104 -0.87 7.90 24.77
C GLU A 104 -1.66 6.60 24.64
N ASP A 105 -2.17 6.30 23.43
CA ASP A 105 -2.81 5.03 23.08
C ASP A 105 -2.13 4.41 21.86
N HIS A 106 -0.87 4.03 22.02
CA HIS A 106 -0.11 3.37 20.98
C HIS A 106 -0.48 1.89 20.89
N PHE A 107 -1.66 1.63 20.30
CA PHE A 107 -2.23 0.29 20.15
C PHE A 107 -2.51 -0.47 21.46
N GLY A 108 -2.83 0.27 22.52
CA GLY A 108 -3.13 -0.24 23.84
C GLY A 108 -2.00 -0.04 24.86
N ASP A 109 -0.84 0.41 24.43
CA ASP A 109 0.29 0.78 25.29
C ASP A 109 0.50 2.30 25.30
N ASN A 110 1.04 2.84 26.39
CA ASN A 110 1.42 4.24 26.46
C ASN A 110 2.87 4.40 25.98
N ALA A 111 3.05 5.18 24.91
CA ALA A 111 4.34 5.53 24.30
C ALA A 111 4.55 7.05 24.29
N GLU A 112 3.96 7.80 25.25
CA GLU A 112 4.11 9.26 25.33
C GLU A 112 5.56 9.68 25.45
N LEU A 113 5.87 10.77 24.77
CA LEU A 113 7.16 11.44 24.79
C LEU A 113 6.95 12.89 25.24
N ASP A 114 8.01 13.52 25.70
CA ASP A 114 7.97 14.98 25.88
C ASP A 114 7.79 15.69 24.54
N ALA A 115 7.22 16.88 24.58
CA ALA A 115 6.82 17.60 23.36
C ALA A 115 7.99 17.92 22.41
N ALA A 116 9.20 18.12 22.92
CA ALA A 116 10.37 18.42 22.10
C ALA A 116 10.82 17.18 21.33
N THR A 117 10.95 16.04 22.03
CA THR A 117 11.29 14.73 21.46
C THR A 117 10.23 14.26 20.45
N ALA A 118 8.95 14.37 20.80
CA ALA A 118 7.85 14.05 19.89
C ALA A 118 7.89 14.89 18.61
N GLY A 119 8.19 16.19 18.71
CA GLY A 119 8.32 17.10 17.58
C GLY A 119 9.51 16.77 16.68
N GLU A 120 10.66 16.42 17.25
CA GLU A 120 11.86 16.00 16.52
C GLU A 120 11.59 14.71 15.73
N ILE A 121 11.06 13.67 16.41
CA ILE A 121 10.74 12.38 15.81
C ILE A 121 9.65 12.53 14.73
N GLY A 122 8.58 13.26 15.01
CA GLY A 122 7.51 13.50 14.05
C GLY A 122 8.02 14.16 12.77
N SER A 123 8.89 15.17 12.92
CA SER A 123 9.54 15.84 11.78
C SER A 123 10.44 14.89 10.97
N PHE A 124 11.19 14.04 11.65
CA PHE A 124 12.01 13.00 11.02
C PHE A 124 11.14 12.01 10.22
N LEU A 125 10.12 11.45 10.84
CA LEU A 125 9.21 10.51 10.20
C LEU A 125 8.53 11.11 8.96
N GLU A 126 8.07 12.36 9.05
CA GLU A 126 7.44 13.06 7.93
C GLU A 126 8.40 13.31 6.75
N ARG A 127 9.67 13.61 7.03
CA ARG A 127 10.67 13.81 5.96
C ARG A 127 11.00 12.54 5.21
N HIS A 128 10.99 11.41 5.90
CA HIS A 128 11.42 10.11 5.39
C HIS A 128 10.27 9.14 5.12
N ALA A 129 9.02 9.58 5.30
CA ALA A 129 7.82 8.80 4.98
C ALA A 129 7.77 8.36 3.52
N ALA A 130 6.96 7.34 3.23
CA ALA A 130 6.73 6.91 1.86
C ALA A 130 6.30 8.07 0.97
N ARG A 131 6.94 8.21 -0.18
CA ARG A 131 6.68 9.27 -1.17
C ARG A 131 5.39 9.06 -1.97
N THR A 132 4.86 7.86 -1.96
CA THR A 132 3.60 7.53 -2.64
C THR A 132 2.44 8.05 -1.81
N THR A 133 1.76 9.06 -2.31
CA THR A 133 0.51 9.63 -1.77
C THR A 133 -0.70 8.70 -1.95
N GLY A 134 -0.48 7.45 -2.35
CA GLY A 134 -1.53 6.47 -2.60
C GLY A 134 -1.90 5.67 -1.34
N GLU A 135 -3.11 5.09 -1.35
CA GLU A 135 -3.65 4.21 -0.31
C GLU A 135 -2.75 3.02 0.05
N ALA A 136 -1.74 2.70 -0.79
CA ALA A 136 -0.89 1.53 -0.62
C ALA A 136 -0.12 1.52 0.72
N ARG A 137 0.37 2.68 1.18
CA ARG A 137 1.12 2.85 2.44
C ARG A 137 0.32 3.56 3.53
N THR A 138 -0.96 3.84 3.29
CA THR A 138 -1.87 4.41 4.28
C THR A 138 -2.61 3.30 4.99
N SER A 139 -2.74 3.40 6.31
CA SER A 139 -3.57 2.52 7.13
C SER A 139 -4.48 3.39 8.00
N GLN A 140 -5.73 2.98 8.14
CA GLN A 140 -6.71 3.67 8.97
C GLN A 140 -6.26 3.79 10.44
N HIS A 141 -5.50 2.80 10.91
CA HIS A 141 -4.99 2.74 12.30
C HIS A 141 -3.47 2.92 12.37
N ALA A 142 -2.84 3.47 11.32
CA ALA A 142 -1.38 3.60 11.22
C ALA A 142 -0.58 2.28 11.40
N ARG A 143 -1.23 1.12 11.30
CA ARG A 143 -0.57 -0.18 11.39
C ARG A 143 0.05 -0.56 10.04
N ILE A 144 1.36 -0.74 10.00
CA ILE A 144 2.11 -1.17 8.81
C ILE A 144 1.51 -2.46 8.23
N THR A 145 1.18 -3.43 9.08
CA THR A 145 0.63 -4.73 8.69
C THR A 145 -0.77 -4.67 8.10
N GLU A 146 -1.47 -3.55 8.21
CA GLU A 146 -2.81 -3.32 7.63
C GLU A 146 -2.75 -2.59 6.30
N THR A 147 -1.60 -2.06 5.91
CA THR A 147 -1.43 -1.40 4.60
C THR A 147 -1.64 -2.39 3.46
N ARG A 148 -2.17 -1.92 2.33
CA ARG A 148 -2.30 -2.74 1.11
C ARG A 148 -0.96 -3.24 0.61
N TRP A 149 0.07 -2.39 0.71
CA TRP A 149 1.44 -2.76 0.36
C TRP A 149 1.93 -3.96 1.19
N PHE A 150 1.82 -3.90 2.52
CA PHE A 150 2.27 -4.99 3.38
C PHE A 150 1.54 -6.29 3.06
N ARG A 151 0.22 -6.24 2.90
CA ARG A 151 -0.60 -7.41 2.58
C ARG A 151 -0.25 -8.03 1.24
N ALA A 152 0.11 -7.20 0.24
CA ALA A 152 0.55 -7.68 -1.06
C ALA A 152 1.91 -8.38 -1.00
N GLN A 153 2.82 -7.95 -0.11
CA GLN A 153 4.14 -8.57 0.07
C GLN A 153 4.09 -9.86 0.90
N HIS A 154 3.03 -10.09 1.68
CA HIS A 154 2.93 -11.20 2.63
C HIS A 154 1.70 -12.09 2.37
N HIS A 155 1.08 -11.98 1.19
CA HIS A 155 -0.17 -12.68 0.91
C HIS A 155 -0.01 -14.21 0.86
N GLU A 156 1.17 -14.71 0.50
CA GLU A 156 1.48 -16.14 0.40
C GLU A 156 1.82 -16.79 1.73
N ILE A 157 2.13 -15.99 2.77
CA ILE A 157 2.52 -16.52 4.08
C ILE A 157 1.26 -16.95 4.86
N PRO A 158 1.06 -18.27 5.08
CA PRO A 158 -0.11 -18.74 5.80
C PRO A 158 -0.13 -18.26 7.27
N ALA A 159 -1.31 -17.87 7.75
CA ALA A 159 -1.48 -17.37 9.12
C ALA A 159 -0.94 -18.34 10.20
N ARG A 160 -0.91 -19.67 9.95
CA ARG A 160 -0.36 -20.67 10.88
C ARG A 160 1.15 -20.51 11.10
N MET A 161 1.88 -20.03 10.08
CA MET A 161 3.33 -19.79 10.18
C MET A 161 3.68 -18.55 11.00
N VAL A 162 2.69 -17.70 11.29
CA VAL A 162 2.84 -16.47 12.05
C VAL A 162 2.12 -16.58 13.39
N LYS A 163 0.78 -16.55 13.40
CA LYS A 163 -0.03 -16.49 14.65
C LYS A 163 0.12 -17.72 15.54
N LYS A 164 0.32 -18.90 14.96
CA LYS A 164 0.49 -20.17 15.70
C LYS A 164 1.96 -20.56 15.85
N ASN A 165 2.88 -19.76 15.37
CA ASN A 165 4.30 -20.00 15.47
C ASN A 165 4.87 -19.28 16.71
N PRO A 166 5.35 -20.00 17.72
CA PRO A 166 5.86 -19.38 18.96
C PRO A 166 7.10 -18.50 18.71
N GLY A 167 7.87 -18.76 17.64
CA GLY A 167 9.00 -17.96 17.25
C GLY A 167 8.64 -16.64 16.53
N VAL A 168 7.40 -16.52 16.02
CA VAL A 168 6.94 -15.33 15.28
C VAL A 168 5.85 -14.58 16.05
N LYS A 169 4.70 -15.20 16.30
CA LYS A 169 3.52 -14.69 17.01
C LYS A 169 2.72 -13.62 16.26
N SER A 170 3.37 -12.65 15.62
CA SER A 170 2.71 -11.53 14.95
C SER A 170 3.49 -11.11 13.70
N PHE A 171 2.79 -10.63 12.68
CA PHE A 171 3.37 -9.98 11.51
C PHE A 171 4.09 -8.66 11.84
N SER A 172 3.84 -8.06 13.00
CA SER A 172 4.58 -6.86 13.45
C SER A 172 5.99 -7.18 13.93
N ARG A 173 6.33 -8.45 14.14
CA ARG A 173 7.68 -8.89 14.49
C ARG A 173 8.50 -9.20 13.25
N CYS A 174 8.82 -8.16 12.50
CA CYS A 174 9.54 -8.27 11.22
C CYS A 174 10.87 -9.02 11.37
N GLU A 175 11.61 -8.77 12.45
CA GLU A 175 12.90 -9.39 12.75
C GLU A 175 12.81 -10.90 12.99
N ALA A 176 11.63 -11.43 13.27
CA ALA A 176 11.44 -12.87 13.43
C ALA A 176 11.63 -13.66 12.13
N CYS A 177 11.35 -13.02 10.98
CA CYS A 177 11.51 -13.61 9.65
C CYS A 177 12.60 -12.89 8.84
N HIS A 178 12.66 -11.57 8.91
CA HIS A 178 13.67 -10.74 8.26
C HIS A 178 14.86 -10.53 9.20
N THR A 179 15.81 -11.44 9.19
CA THR A 179 16.95 -11.46 10.15
C THR A 179 17.81 -10.20 10.13
N ARG A 180 17.68 -9.36 9.10
CA ARG A 180 18.39 -8.10 8.94
C ARG A 180 17.47 -6.87 9.04
N ALA A 181 16.23 -7.06 9.54
CA ALA A 181 15.26 -5.99 9.66
C ALA A 181 15.74 -4.82 10.53
N ALA A 182 16.42 -5.12 11.66
CA ALA A 182 17.00 -4.09 12.53
C ALA A 182 18.06 -3.22 11.81
N ALA A 183 18.61 -3.73 10.72
CA ALA A 183 19.48 -2.99 9.83
C ALA A 183 18.73 -2.34 8.64
N GLY A 184 17.39 -2.39 8.62
CA GLY A 184 16.56 -1.85 7.57
C GLY A 184 16.56 -2.69 6.29
N ARG A 185 16.97 -3.96 6.35
CA ARG A 185 17.10 -4.85 5.18
C ARG A 185 15.99 -5.89 5.20
N PHE A 186 15.15 -5.86 4.14
CA PHE A 186 13.98 -6.70 3.98
C PHE A 186 14.01 -7.48 2.66
N ASN A 187 15.21 -7.95 2.26
CA ASN A 187 15.36 -8.76 1.06
C ASN A 187 14.59 -10.08 1.23
N GLU A 188 13.77 -10.44 0.25
CA GLU A 188 13.01 -11.70 0.22
C GLU A 188 13.91 -12.93 0.30
N HIS A 189 15.07 -12.93 -0.35
CA HIS A 189 16.03 -14.03 -0.31
C HIS A 189 16.68 -14.27 1.07
N ASP A 190 16.56 -13.30 1.99
CA ASP A 190 17.07 -13.42 3.36
C ASP A 190 15.97 -13.85 4.37
N VAL A 191 14.76 -14.14 3.89
CA VAL A 191 13.62 -14.50 4.76
C VAL A 191 13.83 -15.90 5.34
N ARG A 192 13.73 -16.00 6.66
CA ARG A 192 13.75 -17.28 7.39
C ARG A 192 12.59 -17.35 8.36
N ILE A 193 11.68 -18.26 8.13
CA ILE A 193 10.55 -18.45 9.05
C ILE A 193 10.95 -19.46 10.13
N PRO A 194 10.93 -19.10 11.42
CA PRO A 194 11.25 -20.03 12.52
C PRO A 194 10.45 -21.33 12.41
N GLY A 195 11.16 -22.47 12.44
CA GLY A 195 10.55 -23.80 12.30
C GLY A 195 10.19 -24.23 10.87
N TYR A 196 10.33 -23.36 9.87
CA TYR A 196 10.04 -23.67 8.45
C TYR A 196 11.25 -23.49 7.53
N GLY A 197 12.29 -22.78 7.97
CA GLY A 197 13.50 -22.57 7.18
C GLY A 197 13.45 -21.31 6.30
N TYR A 198 14.20 -21.35 5.20
CA TYR A 198 14.16 -20.29 4.19
C TYR A 198 12.80 -20.30 3.49
N TRP A 199 12.28 -19.11 3.23
CA TRP A 199 11.09 -18.91 2.42
C TRP A 199 11.57 -18.52 1.02
N ASP A 200 11.20 -19.34 0.03
CA ASP A 200 11.47 -19.12 -1.38
C ASP A 200 10.11 -19.25 -2.10
N ASP A 201 9.71 -18.22 -2.84
CA ASP A 201 8.45 -18.16 -3.59
C ASP A 201 8.59 -18.86 -4.95
#